data_9b7536dc2c7bfd768591a78c8628fdb1
#
_entry.id   9b7536dc2c7bfd768591a78c8628fdb1
#
_cell.length_a   1.000
_cell.length_b   1.000
_cell.length_c   1.000
_cell.angle_alpha   90.00
_cell.angle_beta   90.00
_cell.angle_gamma   90.00
#
_symmetry.space_group_name_H-M   'P 1'
#
loop_
_entity.id
_entity.type
_entity.pdbx_description
1 polymer ?
#
loop_
_entity_poly.entity_id
_entity_poly.type
_entity_poly.pdbx_seq_one_letter_code
_entity_poly.pdbx_strand_id
1 'polypeptide(L)'
;LGRWLAPIAFAAMVAVPVQAERDGARRLTPEQLDSLQHKHVGMPGALDPANLAKPRPKPPFDMTGTWFVDLSAGFNKFMFGPPYPEFYAEGQKALAEGSAARAQGKNYRDSIGQCYPAGMPMIMTRVWPIMFVQLPTVVYMVAGFTNSFRAIYLDGRTHTDPDLYVPTYNGESIGKWEGDTLV
;
A
#
# COMPACT_ATOMS: atom_id res chain seq x y z
N LEU A 1 60.04 -14.72 31.66
CA LEU A 1 58.60 -14.88 31.76
C LEU A 1 58.00 -13.50 32.13
N GLY A 2 57.83 -12.61 31.14
CA GLY A 2 57.23 -11.29 31.31
C GLY A 2 55.82 -11.27 30.70
N ARG A 3 54.81 -11.18 31.57
CA ARG A 3 53.40 -10.97 31.14
C ARG A 3 53.18 -9.47 30.87
N TRP A 4 52.98 -9.13 29.58
CA TRP A 4 52.51 -7.81 29.20
C TRP A 4 50.97 -7.78 29.33
N LEU A 5 50.47 -7.09 30.33
CA LEU A 5 49.07 -6.71 30.43
C LEU A 5 48.89 -5.36 29.71
N ALA A 6 48.30 -5.37 28.54
CA ALA A 6 47.85 -4.15 27.87
C ALA A 6 46.59 -3.63 28.57
N PRO A 7 46.48 -2.34 28.89
CA PRO A 7 45.24 -1.77 29.42
C PRO A 7 44.20 -1.68 28.30
N ILE A 8 43.05 -2.32 28.52
CA ILE A 8 41.90 -2.14 27.70
C ILE A 8 41.31 -0.75 28.03
N ALA A 9 41.53 0.19 27.15
CA ALA A 9 40.86 1.50 27.23
C ALA A 9 39.36 1.32 26.92
N PHE A 10 38.53 1.40 27.94
CA PHE A 10 37.09 1.55 27.79
C PHE A 10 36.84 2.94 27.22
N ALA A 11 36.55 3.04 25.91
CA ALA A 11 36.00 4.24 25.30
C ALA A 11 34.60 4.38 25.82
N ALA A 12 34.34 5.31 26.73
CA ALA A 12 33.02 5.73 27.12
C ALA A 12 32.35 6.32 25.86
N MET A 13 31.45 5.56 25.25
CA MET A 13 30.53 6.13 24.28
C MET A 13 29.62 7.11 25.01
N VAL A 14 29.95 8.38 24.89
CA VAL A 14 29.01 9.45 25.22
C VAL A 14 27.87 9.31 24.24
N ALA A 15 26.72 8.81 24.70
CA ALA A 15 25.49 8.85 23.95
C ALA A 15 25.12 10.34 23.79
N VAL A 16 25.48 10.91 22.66
CA VAL A 16 24.95 12.19 22.23
C VAL A 16 23.47 11.93 21.97
N PRO A 17 22.54 12.58 22.68
CA PRO A 17 21.14 12.48 22.33
C PRO A 17 21.02 13.07 20.92
N VAL A 18 20.75 12.23 19.94
CA VAL A 18 20.32 12.67 18.61
C VAL A 18 18.93 13.28 18.81
N GLN A 19 18.92 14.53 19.23
CA GLN A 19 17.79 15.42 19.03
C GLN A 19 17.74 15.64 17.52
N ALA A 20 17.06 14.71 16.83
CA ALA A 20 16.59 14.99 15.49
C ALA A 20 15.65 16.19 15.64
N GLU A 21 16.16 17.38 15.41
CA GLU A 21 15.36 18.53 15.06
C GLU A 21 14.53 18.10 13.85
N ARG A 22 13.30 17.69 14.12
CA ARG A 22 12.27 17.60 13.09
C ARG A 22 11.88 19.02 12.74
N ASP A 23 12.75 19.69 12.02
CA ASP A 23 12.44 20.93 11.36
C ASP A 23 11.23 20.69 10.45
N GLY A 24 10.13 21.34 10.77
CA GLY A 24 8.94 21.42 9.94
C GLY A 24 7.71 20.62 10.37
N ALA A 25 7.78 19.70 11.30
CA ALA A 25 6.56 19.11 11.84
C ALA A 25 5.86 20.11 12.77
N ARG A 26 4.95 20.90 12.21
CA ARG A 26 4.07 21.79 12.96
C ARG A 26 3.31 20.95 13.99
N ARG A 27 3.71 21.04 15.25
CA ARG A 27 2.97 20.41 16.35
C ARG A 27 1.60 21.09 16.42
N LEU A 28 0.57 20.31 16.12
CA LEU A 28 -0.80 20.75 16.29
C LEU A 28 -1.04 21.03 17.78
N THR A 29 -1.76 22.11 18.09
CA THR A 29 -2.23 22.33 19.45
C THR A 29 -3.26 21.27 19.85
N PRO A 30 -3.48 21.02 21.15
CA PRO A 30 -4.55 20.12 21.60
C PRO A 30 -5.91 20.45 20.99
N GLU A 31 -6.24 21.74 20.84
CA GLU A 31 -7.48 22.19 20.22
C GLU A 31 -7.55 21.90 18.72
N GLN A 32 -6.44 22.04 18.01
CA GLN A 32 -6.35 21.66 16.60
C GLN A 32 -6.48 20.14 16.43
N LEU A 33 -5.82 19.34 17.30
CA LEU A 33 -5.97 17.89 17.32
C LEU A 33 -7.41 17.50 17.61
N ASP A 34 -8.05 18.13 18.57
CA ASP A 34 -9.44 17.89 18.93
C ASP A 34 -10.39 18.25 17.77
N SER A 35 -10.17 19.40 17.13
CA SER A 35 -10.95 19.81 15.96
C SER A 35 -10.78 18.85 14.77
N LEU A 36 -9.61 18.27 14.58
CA LEU A 36 -9.33 17.29 13.56
C LEU A 36 -9.98 15.95 13.91
N GLN A 37 -9.93 15.52 15.16
CA GLN A 37 -10.63 14.33 15.62
C GLN A 37 -12.15 14.48 15.47
N HIS A 38 -12.71 15.65 15.76
CA HIS A 38 -14.14 15.92 15.61
C HIS A 38 -14.63 15.87 14.16
N LYS A 39 -13.79 16.18 13.18
CA LYS A 39 -14.15 15.99 11.75
C LYS A 39 -14.41 14.52 11.39
N HIS A 40 -13.82 13.59 12.15
CA HIS A 40 -14.04 12.14 11.99
C HIS A 40 -14.90 11.51 13.08
N VAL A 41 -15.25 12.27 14.12
CA VAL A 41 -16.18 11.83 15.17
C VAL A 41 -17.58 11.80 14.61
N GLY A 42 -18.07 10.62 14.31
CA GLY A 42 -19.40 10.40 13.76
C GLY A 42 -19.44 9.36 12.66
N MET A 43 -18.31 9.03 12.04
CA MET A 43 -18.26 7.86 11.17
C MET A 43 -17.87 6.62 11.97
N PRO A 44 -18.76 5.65 12.11
CA PRO A 44 -18.41 4.39 12.78
C PRO A 44 -17.30 3.69 12.00
N GLY A 45 -16.45 2.97 12.69
CA GLY A 45 -15.46 2.10 12.05
C GLY A 45 -16.14 1.13 11.06
N ALA A 46 -15.42 0.71 10.04
CA ALA A 46 -15.99 -0.24 9.07
C ALA A 46 -16.43 -1.55 9.74
N LEU A 47 -15.76 -1.96 10.81
CA LEU A 47 -16.09 -3.17 11.59
C LEU A 47 -16.96 -2.89 12.81
N ASP A 48 -17.41 -1.65 13.01
CA ASP A 48 -18.35 -1.33 14.10
C ASP A 48 -19.64 -2.14 13.94
N PRO A 49 -20.11 -2.84 14.97
CA PRO A 49 -21.33 -3.64 14.90
C PRO A 49 -22.56 -2.86 14.42
N ALA A 50 -22.68 -1.60 14.84
CA ALA A 50 -23.78 -0.74 14.41
C ALA A 50 -23.66 -0.34 12.91
N ASN A 51 -22.45 -0.23 12.39
CA ASN A 51 -22.21 -0.01 10.96
C ASN A 51 -22.50 -1.28 10.14
N LEU A 52 -22.03 -2.42 10.61
CA LEU A 52 -22.26 -3.71 9.96
C LEU A 52 -23.75 -4.07 9.91
N ALA A 53 -24.50 -3.72 10.94
CA ALA A 53 -25.93 -4.01 11.04
C ALA A 53 -26.84 -3.13 10.15
N LYS A 54 -26.32 -2.03 9.57
CA LYS A 54 -27.11 -1.18 8.67
C LYS A 54 -27.50 -1.95 7.41
N PRO A 55 -28.77 -1.90 6.98
CA PRO A 55 -29.20 -2.54 5.75
C PRO A 55 -28.46 -1.95 4.55
N ARG A 56 -27.96 -2.81 3.67
CA ARG A 56 -27.27 -2.46 2.44
C ARG A 56 -27.71 -3.37 1.30
N PRO A 57 -27.64 -2.91 0.05
CA PRO A 57 -27.81 -3.79 -1.09
C PRO A 57 -26.85 -4.98 -0.99
N LYS A 58 -27.38 -6.16 -1.29
CA LYS A 58 -26.53 -7.36 -1.33
C LYS A 58 -25.55 -7.24 -2.52
N PRO A 59 -24.26 -7.48 -2.32
CA PRO A 59 -23.32 -7.51 -3.44
C PRO A 59 -23.70 -8.61 -4.43
N PRO A 60 -23.40 -8.43 -5.72
CA PRO A 60 -23.81 -9.38 -6.78
C PRO A 60 -23.15 -10.73 -6.63
N PHE A 61 -21.95 -10.79 -6.07
CA PHE A 61 -21.21 -12.02 -5.77
C PHE A 61 -20.30 -11.81 -4.56
N ASP A 62 -19.78 -12.92 -4.02
CA ASP A 62 -18.85 -12.94 -2.91
C ASP A 62 -17.43 -13.22 -3.43
N MET A 63 -16.53 -12.28 -3.21
CA MET A 63 -15.11 -12.40 -3.57
C MET A 63 -14.29 -13.08 -2.48
N THR A 64 -14.89 -13.36 -1.30
CA THR A 64 -14.14 -13.90 -0.16
C THR A 64 -13.43 -15.19 -0.54
N GLY A 65 -12.14 -15.24 -0.29
CA GLY A 65 -11.29 -16.38 -0.61
C GLY A 65 -9.88 -15.98 -1.01
N THR A 66 -9.06 -16.98 -1.22
CA THR A 66 -7.70 -16.80 -1.71
C THR A 66 -7.66 -17.12 -3.20
N TRP A 67 -7.25 -16.16 -3.98
CA TRP A 67 -7.21 -16.21 -5.43
C TRP A 67 -5.77 -16.28 -5.90
N PHE A 68 -5.54 -17.07 -6.91
CA PHE A 68 -4.24 -17.21 -7.55
C PHE A 68 -4.40 -17.03 -9.05
N VAL A 69 -3.41 -16.42 -9.68
CA VAL A 69 -3.44 -16.24 -11.13
C VAL A 69 -3.30 -17.60 -11.84
N ASP A 70 -4.12 -17.81 -12.86
CA ASP A 70 -3.99 -18.95 -13.74
C ASP A 70 -2.79 -18.75 -14.69
N LEU A 71 -1.74 -19.53 -14.47
CA LEU A 71 -0.53 -19.51 -15.29
C LEU A 71 -0.55 -20.58 -16.40
N SER A 72 -1.64 -21.33 -16.58
CA SER A 72 -1.74 -22.42 -17.57
C SER A 72 -1.53 -21.92 -19.02
N ALA A 73 -1.92 -20.67 -19.29
CA ALA A 73 -1.71 -20.02 -20.59
C ALA A 73 -0.28 -19.49 -20.82
N GLY A 74 0.61 -19.63 -19.84
CA GLY A 74 1.99 -19.15 -19.85
C GLY A 74 2.19 -17.82 -19.15
N PHE A 75 3.37 -17.68 -18.56
CA PHE A 75 3.73 -16.53 -17.72
C PHE A 75 3.63 -15.18 -18.48
N ASN A 76 3.97 -15.18 -19.77
CA ASN A 76 3.96 -13.95 -20.57
C ASN A 76 2.56 -13.37 -20.78
N LYS A 77 1.50 -14.16 -20.68
CA LYS A 77 0.11 -13.69 -20.83
C LYS A 77 -0.41 -13.04 -19.55
N PHE A 78 0.19 -13.36 -18.43
CA PHE A 78 -0.17 -12.79 -17.14
C PHE A 78 0.39 -11.36 -16.95
N MET A 79 1.59 -11.10 -17.41
CA MET A 79 2.35 -9.89 -17.11
C MET A 79 2.07 -8.74 -18.08
N PHE A 80 0.87 -8.59 -18.63
CA PHE A 80 0.55 -7.59 -19.66
C PHE A 80 1.51 -7.66 -20.86
N GLY A 81 2.18 -8.79 -21.03
CA GLY A 81 3.10 -9.04 -22.15
C GLY A 81 2.37 -9.18 -23.47
N PRO A 82 3.18 -9.13 -24.59
CA PRO A 82 2.64 -8.78 -25.90
C PRO A 82 1.33 -9.53 -26.26
N PRO A 83 0.35 -8.85 -26.92
CA PRO A 83 0.47 -7.46 -27.37
C PRO A 83 0.28 -6.47 -26.20
N TYR A 84 1.17 -5.47 -26.12
CA TYR A 84 1.00 -4.38 -25.17
C TYR A 84 -0.15 -3.46 -25.59
N PRO A 85 -0.84 -2.79 -24.64
CA PRO A 85 -1.75 -1.72 -25.01
C PRO A 85 -1.02 -0.58 -25.70
N GLU A 86 -1.73 0.24 -26.44
CA GLU A 86 -1.15 1.46 -26.98
C GLU A 86 -0.75 2.39 -25.84
N PHE A 87 0.52 2.79 -25.84
CA PHE A 87 1.04 3.69 -24.82
C PHE A 87 1.04 5.12 -25.32
N TYR A 88 0.73 6.07 -24.44
CA TYR A 88 1.06 7.47 -24.65
C TYR A 88 2.58 7.67 -24.79
N ALA A 89 3.02 8.85 -25.27
CA ALA A 89 4.43 9.14 -25.54
C ALA A 89 5.34 8.91 -24.32
N GLU A 90 4.89 9.29 -23.13
CA GLU A 90 5.60 9.06 -21.87
C GLU A 90 5.78 7.58 -21.54
N GLY A 91 4.75 6.79 -21.81
CA GLY A 91 4.79 5.34 -21.63
C GLY A 91 5.73 4.66 -22.62
N GLN A 92 5.71 5.08 -23.89
CA GLN A 92 6.65 4.60 -24.91
C GLN A 92 8.10 4.93 -24.54
N LYS A 93 8.36 6.15 -24.09
CA LYS A 93 9.67 6.57 -23.60
C LYS A 93 10.13 5.74 -22.43
N ALA A 94 9.26 5.54 -21.42
CA ALA A 94 9.58 4.74 -20.25
C ALA A 94 9.87 3.27 -20.61
N LEU A 95 9.13 2.69 -21.57
CA LEU A 95 9.37 1.33 -22.07
C LEU A 95 10.74 1.22 -22.78
N ALA A 96 11.09 2.19 -23.61
CA ALA A 96 12.37 2.24 -24.31
C ALA A 96 13.54 2.38 -23.32
N GLU A 97 13.44 3.31 -22.37
CA GLU A 97 14.44 3.50 -21.31
C GLU A 97 14.61 2.25 -20.43
N GLY A 98 13.49 1.60 -20.08
CA GLY A 98 13.50 0.34 -19.33
C GLY A 98 14.17 -0.81 -20.08
N SER A 99 13.92 -0.90 -21.39
CA SER A 99 14.55 -1.89 -22.26
C SER A 99 16.06 -1.65 -22.39
N ALA A 100 16.47 -0.40 -22.54
CA ALA A 100 17.88 -0.01 -22.61
C ALA A 100 18.62 -0.27 -21.29
N ALA A 101 18.01 0.03 -20.16
CA ALA A 101 18.58 -0.26 -18.84
C ALA A 101 18.72 -1.76 -18.59
N ARG A 102 17.72 -2.55 -18.97
CA ARG A 102 17.75 -4.02 -18.85
C ARG A 102 18.85 -4.63 -19.72
N ALA A 103 19.05 -4.14 -20.93
CA ALA A 103 20.15 -4.56 -21.81
C ALA A 103 21.53 -4.30 -21.18
N GLN A 104 21.63 -3.34 -20.25
CA GLN A 104 22.85 -3.05 -19.47
C GLN A 104 22.89 -3.78 -18.11
N GLY A 105 21.97 -4.69 -17.84
CA GLY A 105 21.86 -5.38 -16.54
C GLY A 105 21.44 -4.49 -15.39
N LYS A 106 20.81 -3.35 -15.67
CA LYS A 106 20.37 -2.39 -14.66
C LYS A 106 18.86 -2.52 -14.41
N ASN A 107 18.44 -2.35 -13.16
CA ASN A 107 17.04 -2.14 -12.84
C ASN A 107 16.60 -0.74 -13.25
N TYR A 108 15.41 -0.64 -13.82
CA TYR A 108 14.86 0.63 -14.25
C TYR A 108 13.51 0.84 -13.58
N ARG A 109 13.42 1.87 -12.73
CA ARG A 109 12.20 2.27 -12.01
C ARG A 109 11.47 1.10 -11.29
N ASP A 110 12.21 0.07 -10.92
CA ASP A 110 11.66 -1.02 -10.13
C ASP A 110 11.73 -0.63 -8.66
N SER A 111 10.64 -0.13 -8.14
CA SER A 111 10.51 0.23 -6.72
C SER A 111 10.78 -0.96 -5.80
N ILE A 112 10.38 -2.16 -6.22
CA ILE A 112 10.57 -3.39 -5.44
C ILE A 112 12.04 -3.76 -5.34
N GLY A 113 12.78 -3.64 -6.44
CA GLY A 113 14.24 -3.82 -6.46
C GLY A 113 14.98 -2.81 -5.58
N GLN A 114 14.32 -1.73 -5.20
CA GLN A 114 14.81 -0.72 -4.26
C GLN A 114 14.20 -0.87 -2.85
N CYS A 115 13.60 -2.02 -2.55
CA CYS A 115 12.95 -2.33 -1.27
C CYS A 115 11.71 -1.47 -0.94
N TYR A 116 11.07 -0.83 -1.92
CA TYR A 116 9.80 -0.19 -1.73
C TYR A 116 8.63 -1.17 -1.94
N PRO A 117 7.50 -0.98 -1.27
CA PRO A 117 6.30 -1.76 -1.53
C PRO A 117 5.83 -1.63 -2.99
N ALA A 118 5.21 -2.68 -3.52
CA ALA A 118 4.72 -2.67 -4.90
C ALA A 118 3.69 -1.56 -5.16
N GLY A 119 2.77 -1.35 -4.21
CA GLY A 119 1.68 -0.40 -4.39
C GLY A 119 0.68 -0.81 -5.47
N MET A 120 -0.33 0.03 -5.69
CA MET A 120 -1.29 -0.14 -6.79
C MET A 120 -0.81 0.61 -8.03
N PRO A 121 -1.01 0.10 -9.24
CA PRO A 121 -1.61 -1.22 -9.59
C PRO A 121 -0.61 -2.39 -9.61
N MET A 122 0.68 -2.17 -9.33
CA MET A 122 1.75 -3.15 -9.53
C MET A 122 1.51 -4.42 -8.71
N ILE A 123 0.90 -4.33 -7.51
CA ILE A 123 0.61 -5.50 -6.68
C ILE A 123 -0.34 -6.49 -7.38
N MET A 124 -1.24 -6.00 -8.24
CA MET A 124 -2.17 -6.82 -9.01
C MET A 124 -1.50 -7.60 -10.15
N THR A 125 -0.25 -7.25 -10.48
CA THR A 125 0.52 -7.88 -11.55
C THR A 125 1.52 -8.90 -11.03
N ARG A 126 1.40 -9.30 -9.76
CA ARG A 126 2.30 -10.27 -9.15
C ARG A 126 1.67 -11.66 -9.10
N VAL A 127 2.52 -12.70 -9.25
CA VAL A 127 2.09 -14.11 -9.27
C VAL A 127 1.80 -14.68 -7.88
N TRP A 128 1.76 -13.84 -6.87
CA TRP A 128 1.45 -14.27 -5.50
C TRP A 128 -0.05 -14.29 -5.25
N PRO A 129 -0.53 -15.15 -4.35
CA PRO A 129 -1.94 -15.21 -4.02
C PRO A 129 -2.42 -13.89 -3.43
N ILE A 130 -3.66 -13.56 -3.71
CA ILE A 130 -4.38 -12.43 -3.13
C ILE A 130 -5.60 -12.99 -2.42
N MET A 131 -5.72 -12.68 -1.14
CA MET A 131 -6.90 -13.00 -0.35
C MET A 131 -7.84 -11.79 -0.30
N PHE A 132 -9.12 -12.02 -0.54
CA PHE A 132 -10.17 -11.05 -0.29
C PHE A 132 -11.00 -11.50 0.90
N VAL A 133 -11.37 -10.54 1.75
CA VAL A 133 -12.38 -10.70 2.80
C VAL A 133 -13.44 -9.63 2.56
N GLN A 134 -14.60 -10.06 2.09
CA GLN A 134 -15.69 -9.16 1.74
C GLN A 134 -16.69 -9.07 2.89
N LEU A 135 -16.86 -7.86 3.40
CA LEU A 135 -17.84 -7.52 4.41
C LEU A 135 -18.83 -6.49 3.85
N PRO A 136 -19.99 -6.29 4.48
CA PRO A 136 -20.98 -5.30 4.00
C PRO A 136 -20.45 -3.87 3.90
N THR A 137 -19.41 -3.55 4.64
CA THR A 137 -18.87 -2.18 4.82
C THR A 137 -17.50 -1.99 4.20
N VAL A 138 -16.78 -3.07 3.91
CA VAL A 138 -15.40 -3.01 3.44
C VAL A 138 -15.01 -4.31 2.75
N VAL A 139 -14.17 -4.20 1.74
CA VAL A 139 -13.43 -5.33 1.18
C VAL A 139 -11.97 -5.17 1.57
N TYR A 140 -11.44 -6.17 2.28
CA TYR A 140 -10.01 -6.26 2.54
C TYR A 140 -9.33 -7.09 1.46
N MET A 141 -8.27 -6.55 0.91
CA MET A 141 -7.36 -7.22 0.00
C MET A 141 -6.03 -7.43 0.72
N VAL A 142 -5.62 -8.67 0.86
CA VAL A 142 -4.33 -9.06 1.45
C VAL A 142 -3.51 -9.77 0.38
N ALA A 143 -2.44 -9.14 -0.06
CA ALA A 143 -1.55 -9.73 -1.06
C ALA A 143 -0.39 -10.43 -0.38
N GLY A 144 -0.12 -11.68 -0.76
CA GLY A 144 1.03 -12.45 -0.26
C GLY A 144 2.37 -11.86 -0.68
N PHE A 145 2.41 -11.11 -1.77
CA PHE A 145 3.61 -10.37 -2.17
C PHE A 145 3.80 -9.14 -1.30
N THR A 146 4.95 -9.04 -0.63
CA THR A 146 5.32 -7.95 0.30
C THR A 146 4.34 -7.74 1.47
N ASN A 147 3.50 -8.74 1.78
CA ASN A 147 2.49 -8.68 2.84
C ASN A 147 1.65 -7.41 2.77
N SER A 148 1.20 -7.08 1.57
CA SER A 148 0.53 -5.81 1.28
C SER A 148 -0.95 -5.90 1.65
N PHE A 149 -1.46 -4.85 2.29
CA PHE A 149 -2.84 -4.76 2.74
C PHE A 149 -3.52 -3.54 2.12
N ARG A 150 -4.76 -3.71 1.68
CA ARG A 150 -5.61 -2.62 1.19
C ARG A 150 -7.03 -2.80 1.72
N ALA A 151 -7.62 -1.71 2.22
CA ALA A 151 -9.04 -1.64 2.54
C ALA A 151 -9.77 -0.82 1.47
N ILE A 152 -10.88 -1.33 0.99
CA ILE A 152 -11.80 -0.66 0.07
C ILE A 152 -13.12 -0.48 0.81
N TYR A 153 -13.43 0.73 1.22
CA TYR A 153 -14.59 1.02 2.04
C TYR A 153 -15.86 1.14 1.20
N LEU A 154 -16.91 0.42 1.60
CA LEU A 154 -18.20 0.33 0.90
C LEU A 154 -19.36 0.96 1.70
N ASP A 155 -19.07 1.64 2.77
CA ASP A 155 -20.06 2.15 3.72
C ASP A 155 -20.53 3.58 3.42
N GLY A 156 -20.15 4.11 2.26
CA GLY A 156 -20.56 5.44 1.81
C GLY A 156 -19.75 6.59 2.40
N ARG A 157 -18.62 6.28 3.04
CA ARG A 157 -17.70 7.32 3.52
C ARG A 157 -17.09 8.09 2.37
N THR A 158 -16.64 9.30 2.66
CA THR A 158 -15.80 10.10 1.77
C THR A 158 -14.32 9.79 2.01
N HIS A 159 -13.47 10.25 1.10
CA HIS A 159 -12.02 10.23 1.33
C HIS A 159 -11.64 11.06 2.56
N THR A 160 -10.52 10.68 3.17
CA THR A 160 -9.90 11.45 4.25
C THR A 160 -9.62 12.88 3.79
N ASP A 161 -9.86 13.84 4.68
CA ASP A 161 -9.53 15.23 4.43
C ASP A 161 -8.06 15.33 3.96
N PRO A 162 -7.77 16.05 2.86
CA PRO A 162 -6.41 16.19 2.33
C PRO A 162 -5.38 16.65 3.37
N ASP A 163 -5.79 17.46 4.34
CA ASP A 163 -4.92 17.94 5.41
C ASP A 163 -4.56 16.86 6.44
N LEU A 164 -5.32 15.76 6.46
CA LEU A 164 -5.14 14.61 7.36
C LEU A 164 -4.62 13.37 6.63
N TYR A 165 -4.65 13.39 5.31
CA TYR A 165 -4.30 12.23 4.51
C TYR A 165 -2.79 11.93 4.59
N VAL A 166 -2.48 10.71 4.99
CA VAL A 166 -1.11 10.19 4.95
C VAL A 166 -0.96 9.31 3.72
N PRO A 167 -0.18 9.72 2.72
CA PRO A 167 0.03 8.92 1.52
C PRO A 167 0.62 7.54 1.85
N THR A 168 0.03 6.50 1.28
CA THR A 168 0.54 5.13 1.35
C THR A 168 0.68 4.55 -0.05
N TYR A 169 1.50 3.49 -0.21
CA TYR A 169 1.67 2.82 -1.49
C TYR A 169 0.39 2.18 -2.02
N ASN A 170 -0.53 1.78 -1.16
CA ASN A 170 -1.82 1.22 -1.55
C ASN A 170 -2.93 2.25 -1.64
N GLY A 171 -2.65 3.50 -1.27
CA GLY A 171 -3.61 4.59 -1.26
C GLY A 171 -4.76 4.37 -0.28
N GLU A 172 -5.76 5.22 -0.39
CA GLU A 172 -7.05 5.10 0.29
C GLU A 172 -8.11 4.77 -0.77
N SER A 173 -8.99 3.83 -0.47
CA SER A 173 -9.99 3.38 -1.43
C SER A 173 -11.38 3.41 -0.81
N ILE A 174 -12.27 4.08 -1.51
CA ILE A 174 -13.72 3.97 -1.31
C ILE A 174 -14.31 3.34 -2.56
N GLY A 175 -15.39 2.61 -2.42
CA GLY A 175 -16.00 1.92 -3.55
C GLY A 175 -17.51 1.79 -3.41
N LYS A 176 -18.14 1.43 -4.49
CA LYS A 176 -19.56 1.10 -4.58
C LYS A 176 -19.77 0.02 -5.63
N TRP A 177 -20.87 -0.71 -5.49
CA TRP A 177 -21.31 -1.63 -6.52
C TRP A 177 -22.14 -0.91 -7.57
N GLU A 178 -21.79 -1.06 -8.82
CA GLU A 178 -22.57 -0.63 -9.99
C GLU A 178 -22.89 -1.87 -10.83
N GLY A 179 -24.10 -2.39 -10.66
CA GLY A 179 -24.48 -3.70 -11.22
C GLY A 179 -23.60 -4.80 -10.61
N ASP A 180 -22.85 -5.50 -11.44
CA ASP A 180 -21.91 -6.56 -11.07
C ASP A 180 -20.44 -6.09 -10.99
N THR A 181 -20.22 -4.79 -11.04
CA THR A 181 -18.89 -4.19 -11.02
C THR A 181 -18.65 -3.43 -9.73
N LEU A 182 -17.53 -3.68 -9.07
CA LEU A 182 -17.04 -2.87 -7.96
C LEU A 182 -16.22 -1.70 -8.52
N VAL A 183 -16.73 -0.48 -8.34
CA VAL A 183 -16.13 0.77 -8.82
C VAL A 183 -15.51 1.54 -7.66
#